data_43c6dba346b5459aebdb419bb5ddb467
#
_entry.id   43c6dba346b5459aebdb419bb5ddb467
#
_cell.length_a   1.000
_cell.length_b   1.000
_cell.length_c   1.000
_cell.angle_alpha   90.00
_cell.angle_beta   90.00
_cell.angle_gamma   90.00
#
_symmetry.space_group_name_H-M   'P 1'
#
loop_
_entity.id
_entity.type
_entity.pdbx_description
1 polymer ?
#
loop_
_entity_poly.entity_id
_entity_poly.type
_entity_poly.pdbx_seq_one_letter_code
_entity_poly.pdbx_strand_id
1 'polypeptide(L)'
;MNKRTRAIDEETYKRIISTMQKGFEYQGVIHKKNEKISTVLQLEYNLGLRIGDILNLTMDNFVKDGGRYRLNIHEQKTGKYRNFTVPVEIYNFIRDYAYENNINPKAKLFPITERAVLKHLKVTCDYLGLEGIGTHSFRKAFATNMYVNNHYNIELVRVLLQHSSVTVTQRYIGIGSRELET
;
A
#
# COMPACT_ATOMS: atom_id res chain seq x y z
N MET A 1 -12.85 14.02 15.56
CA MET A 1 -11.88 13.01 16.04
C MET A 1 -11.48 12.12 14.88
N ASN A 2 -10.25 12.21 14.40
CA ASN A 2 -9.76 11.27 13.40
C ASN A 2 -9.63 9.89 14.05
N LYS A 3 -10.58 9.02 13.77
CA LYS A 3 -10.48 7.62 14.21
C LYS A 3 -9.21 7.03 13.57
N ARG A 4 -8.32 6.54 14.44
CA ARG A 4 -7.09 5.88 14.01
C ARG A 4 -7.43 4.69 13.13
N THR A 5 -6.90 4.65 11.91
CA THR A 5 -7.10 3.50 11.03
C THR A 5 -6.37 2.28 11.58
N ARG A 6 -6.99 1.11 11.47
CA ARG A 6 -6.39 -0.18 11.86
C ARG A 6 -5.62 -0.82 10.72
N ALA A 7 -4.67 -1.66 11.06
CA ALA A 7 -4.08 -2.60 10.10
C ALA A 7 -5.13 -3.65 9.70
N ILE A 8 -5.02 -4.16 8.49
CA ILE A 8 -5.89 -5.22 7.98
C ILE A 8 -5.14 -6.55 7.95
N ASP A 9 -5.85 -7.64 8.18
CA ASP A 9 -5.32 -8.98 7.99
C ASP A 9 -5.38 -9.38 6.49
N GLU A 10 -4.73 -10.49 6.16
CA GLU A 10 -4.66 -10.99 4.79
C GLU A 10 -6.04 -11.31 4.21
N GLU A 11 -6.92 -11.91 5.01
CA GLU A 11 -8.27 -12.26 4.57
C GLU A 11 -9.08 -11.00 4.22
N THR A 12 -9.08 -10.00 5.09
CA THR A 12 -9.74 -8.71 4.85
C THR A 12 -9.17 -8.02 3.61
N TYR A 13 -7.85 -8.02 3.46
CA TYR A 13 -7.17 -7.49 2.27
C TYR A 13 -7.69 -8.17 0.98
N LYS A 14 -7.69 -9.50 0.96
CA LYS A 14 -8.17 -10.26 -0.21
C LYS A 14 -9.63 -9.98 -0.53
N ARG A 15 -10.48 -9.84 0.49
CA ARG A 15 -11.91 -9.51 0.30
C ARG A 15 -12.08 -8.13 -0.33
N ILE A 16 -11.37 -7.13 0.15
CA ILE A 16 -11.43 -5.76 -0.39
C ILE A 16 -10.97 -5.76 -1.85
N ILE A 17 -9.82 -6.33 -2.14
CA ILE A 17 -9.26 -6.35 -3.50
C ILE A 17 -10.17 -7.13 -4.46
N SER A 18 -10.62 -8.31 -4.08
CA SER A 18 -11.53 -9.13 -4.89
C SER A 18 -12.84 -8.40 -5.20
N THR A 19 -13.41 -7.70 -4.23
CA THR A 19 -14.63 -6.92 -4.40
C THR A 19 -14.43 -5.78 -5.40
N MET A 20 -13.32 -5.06 -5.30
CA MET A 20 -12.98 -4.00 -6.25
C MET A 20 -12.76 -4.52 -7.67
N GLN A 21 -12.15 -5.69 -7.80
CA GLN A 21 -11.87 -6.32 -9.09
C GLN A 21 -13.12 -6.82 -9.79
N LYS A 22 -14.14 -7.24 -9.03
CA LYS A 22 -15.41 -7.74 -9.57
C LYS A 22 -16.44 -6.65 -9.82
N GLY A 23 -16.39 -5.58 -9.03
CA GLY A 23 -17.48 -4.63 -8.94
C GLY A 23 -18.61 -5.14 -8.03
N PHE A 24 -19.52 -4.29 -7.67
CA PHE A 24 -20.61 -4.62 -6.75
C PHE A 24 -21.76 -3.61 -6.86
N GLU A 25 -22.91 -4.00 -6.40
CA GLU A 25 -24.07 -3.11 -6.26
C GLU A 25 -24.30 -2.84 -4.78
N TYR A 26 -24.44 -1.57 -4.42
CA TYR A 26 -24.66 -1.16 -3.04
C TYR A 26 -25.60 0.03 -2.97
N GLN A 27 -26.67 -0.13 -2.18
CA GLN A 27 -27.71 0.90 -2.01
C GLN A 27 -28.24 1.44 -3.35
N GLY A 28 -28.52 0.53 -4.28
CA GLY A 28 -29.05 0.86 -5.60
C GLY A 28 -28.06 1.47 -6.59
N VAL A 29 -26.78 1.56 -6.22
CA VAL A 29 -25.72 2.11 -7.09
C VAL A 29 -24.81 0.97 -7.55
N ILE A 30 -24.57 0.91 -8.85
CA ILE A 30 -23.63 -0.05 -9.44
C ILE A 30 -22.24 0.55 -9.43
N HIS A 31 -21.32 -0.10 -8.71
CA HIS A 31 -19.89 0.23 -8.70
C HIS A 31 -19.18 -0.77 -9.60
N LYS A 32 -18.73 -0.30 -10.75
CA LYS A 32 -18.01 -1.12 -11.73
C LYS A 32 -16.67 -1.61 -11.16
N LYS A 33 -16.15 -2.70 -11.73
CA LYS A 33 -14.80 -3.15 -11.42
C LYS A 33 -13.80 -2.00 -11.53
N ASN A 34 -12.90 -1.90 -10.58
CA ASN A 34 -11.90 -0.84 -10.50
C ASN A 34 -10.51 -1.43 -10.31
N GLU A 35 -9.90 -1.83 -11.42
CA GLU A 35 -8.55 -2.39 -11.43
C GLU A 35 -7.50 -1.36 -10.98
N LYS A 36 -7.66 -0.10 -11.37
CA LYS A 36 -6.71 0.97 -11.03
C LYS A 36 -6.58 1.15 -9.53
N ILE A 37 -7.68 1.35 -8.83
CA ILE A 37 -7.65 1.55 -7.36
C ILE A 37 -7.24 0.27 -6.64
N SER A 38 -7.70 -0.90 -7.09
CA SER A 38 -7.25 -2.16 -6.49
C SER A 38 -5.75 -2.35 -6.63
N THR A 39 -5.17 -1.98 -7.76
CA THR A 39 -3.72 -2.06 -8.00
C THR A 39 -2.95 -1.09 -7.09
N VAL A 40 -3.43 0.14 -6.92
CA VAL A 40 -2.84 1.11 -5.99
C VAL A 40 -2.76 0.52 -4.57
N LEU A 41 -3.86 -0.05 -4.08
CA LEU A 41 -3.90 -0.62 -2.73
C LEU A 41 -3.06 -1.88 -2.59
N GLN A 42 -2.96 -2.69 -3.64
CA GLN A 42 -2.05 -3.84 -3.67
C GLN A 42 -0.58 -3.40 -3.57
N LEU A 43 -0.21 -2.30 -4.21
CA LEU A 43 1.14 -1.76 -4.07
C LEU A 43 1.42 -1.20 -2.69
N GLU A 44 0.45 -0.53 -2.08
CA GLU A 44 0.59 -0.05 -0.71
C GLU A 44 0.80 -1.22 0.28
N TYR A 45 0.02 -2.27 0.12
CA TYR A 45 0.10 -3.48 0.95
C TYR A 45 1.44 -4.22 0.79
N ASN A 46 1.97 -4.29 -0.43
CA ASN A 46 3.16 -5.08 -0.76
C ASN A 46 4.48 -4.29 -0.70
N LEU A 47 4.45 -2.97 -0.85
CA LEU A 47 5.65 -2.12 -0.86
C LEU A 47 5.73 -1.17 0.32
N GLY A 48 4.65 -0.93 1.03
CA GLY A 48 4.62 -0.05 2.20
C GLY A 48 4.83 1.43 1.89
N LEU A 49 4.62 1.83 0.64
CA LEU A 49 4.69 3.24 0.25
C LEU A 49 3.48 4.02 0.75
N ARG A 50 3.65 5.33 0.96
CA ARG A 50 2.50 6.22 1.17
C ARG A 50 1.68 6.35 -0.11
N ILE A 51 0.38 6.53 0.04
CA ILE A 51 -0.54 6.62 -1.10
C ILE A 51 -0.11 7.71 -2.10
N GLY A 52 0.30 8.88 -1.62
CA GLY A 52 0.77 9.97 -2.48
C GLY A 52 1.98 9.59 -3.33
N ASP A 53 2.88 8.79 -2.78
CA ASP A 53 4.07 8.32 -3.50
C ASP A 53 3.70 7.29 -4.57
N ILE A 54 2.74 6.41 -4.28
CA ILE A 54 2.22 5.45 -5.26
C ILE A 54 1.58 6.18 -6.44
N LEU A 55 0.80 7.22 -6.17
CA LEU A 55 0.11 7.98 -7.22
C LEU A 55 1.07 8.80 -8.11
N ASN A 56 2.32 8.97 -7.69
CA ASN A 56 3.36 9.61 -8.50
C ASN A 56 4.28 8.63 -9.23
N LEU A 57 4.10 7.32 -9.02
CA LEU A 57 4.97 6.32 -9.65
C LEU A 57 4.86 6.33 -11.17
N THR A 58 6.02 6.17 -11.80
CA THR A 58 6.18 5.84 -13.21
C THR A 58 6.98 4.54 -13.34
N MET A 59 6.93 3.87 -14.48
CA MET A 59 7.78 2.69 -14.69
C MET A 59 9.27 3.02 -14.65
N ASP A 60 9.66 4.25 -15.00
CA ASP A 60 11.06 4.69 -14.91
C ASP A 60 11.60 4.73 -13.47
N ASN A 61 10.74 4.73 -12.47
CA ASN A 61 11.18 4.61 -11.07
C ASN A 61 11.73 3.21 -10.73
N PHE A 62 11.39 2.20 -11.53
CA PHE A 62 11.86 0.83 -11.35
C PHE A 62 13.11 0.61 -12.21
N VAL A 63 14.21 0.31 -11.56
CA VAL A 63 15.52 0.18 -12.21
C VAL A 63 16.05 -1.24 -12.05
N LYS A 64 16.49 -1.84 -13.15
CA LYS A 64 17.14 -3.14 -13.10
C LYS A 64 18.57 -2.97 -12.57
N ASP A 65 18.90 -3.73 -11.55
CA ASP A 65 20.22 -3.72 -10.90
C ASP A 65 20.70 -5.17 -10.74
N GLY A 66 21.51 -5.63 -11.70
CA GLY A 66 21.90 -7.04 -11.77
C GLY A 66 20.69 -7.94 -11.97
N GLY A 67 20.52 -8.95 -11.12
CA GLY A 67 19.36 -9.85 -11.16
C GLY A 67 18.14 -9.33 -10.39
N ARG A 68 18.15 -8.07 -9.94
CA ARG A 68 17.12 -7.49 -9.09
C ARG A 68 16.52 -6.24 -9.71
N TYR A 69 15.32 -5.87 -9.22
CA TYR A 69 14.70 -4.60 -9.52
C TYR A 69 14.70 -3.74 -8.27
N ARG A 70 15.02 -2.46 -8.45
CA ARG A 70 15.05 -1.47 -7.38
C ARG A 70 14.04 -0.37 -7.68
N LEU A 71 13.41 0.14 -6.65
CA LEU A 71 12.53 1.29 -6.74
C LEU A 71 13.28 2.52 -6.22
N ASN A 72 13.37 3.56 -7.06
CA ASN A 72 14.01 4.83 -6.72
C ASN A 72 12.95 5.93 -6.73
N ILE A 73 12.67 6.51 -5.58
CA ILE A 73 11.70 7.60 -5.43
C ILE A 73 12.18 8.65 -4.45
N HIS A 74 11.64 9.87 -4.59
CA HIS A 74 11.67 10.90 -3.54
C HIS A 74 10.30 10.97 -2.90
N GLU A 75 10.24 10.79 -1.57
CA GLU A 75 8.98 10.86 -0.83
C GLU A 75 8.44 12.28 -0.84
N GLN A 76 7.17 12.45 -1.23
CA GLN A 76 6.51 13.76 -1.27
C GLN A 76 6.46 14.44 0.09
N LYS A 77 6.08 13.69 1.13
CA LYS A 77 5.87 14.23 2.47
C LYS A 77 7.17 14.66 3.15
N THR A 78 8.25 13.90 2.97
CA THR A 78 9.51 14.07 3.70
C THR A 78 10.63 14.64 2.85
N GLY A 79 10.51 14.57 1.51
CA GLY A 79 11.59 14.88 0.57
C GLY A 79 12.74 13.86 0.59
N LYS A 80 12.65 12.80 1.39
CA LYS A 80 13.69 11.79 1.51
C LYS A 80 13.74 10.91 0.27
N TYR A 81 14.94 10.59 -0.16
CA TYR A 81 15.17 9.61 -1.20
C TYR A 81 15.00 8.20 -0.63
N ARG A 82 14.22 7.37 -1.32
CA ARG A 82 14.08 5.95 -1.02
C ARG A 82 14.57 5.10 -2.18
N ASN A 83 15.36 4.11 -1.83
CA ASN A 83 15.85 3.10 -2.76
C ASN A 83 15.79 1.75 -2.07
N PHE A 84 15.02 0.83 -2.60
CA PHE A 84 14.91 -0.52 -2.05
C PHE A 84 14.62 -1.56 -3.14
N THR A 85 14.95 -2.81 -2.85
CA THR A 85 14.69 -3.93 -3.75
C THR A 85 13.19 -4.26 -3.76
N VAL A 86 12.65 -4.38 -4.97
CA VAL A 86 11.26 -4.80 -5.19
C VAL A 86 11.24 -6.29 -5.47
N PRO A 87 10.36 -7.08 -4.81
CA PRO A 87 10.17 -8.48 -5.16
C PRO A 87 9.81 -8.63 -6.64
N VAL A 88 10.40 -9.63 -7.30
CA VAL A 88 10.23 -9.80 -8.75
C VAL A 88 8.76 -10.00 -9.15
N GLU A 89 7.98 -10.66 -8.30
CA GLU A 89 6.55 -10.87 -8.52
C GLU A 89 5.78 -9.53 -8.55
N ILE A 90 6.14 -8.61 -7.66
CA ILE A 90 5.53 -7.28 -7.60
C ILE A 90 5.94 -6.44 -8.82
N TYR A 91 7.21 -6.50 -9.20
CA TYR A 91 7.67 -5.83 -10.41
C TYR A 91 6.91 -6.35 -11.66
N ASN A 92 6.82 -7.65 -11.81
CA ASN A 92 6.09 -8.27 -12.93
C ASN A 92 4.62 -7.85 -12.95
N PHE A 93 3.98 -7.81 -11.79
CA PHE A 93 2.60 -7.38 -11.64
C PHE A 93 2.40 -5.93 -12.12
N ILE A 94 3.29 -5.01 -11.73
CA ILE A 94 3.21 -3.60 -12.13
C ILE A 94 3.53 -3.46 -13.62
N ARG A 95 4.53 -4.17 -14.12
CA ARG A 95 4.89 -4.17 -15.54
C ARG A 95 3.71 -4.63 -16.41
N ASP A 96 3.05 -5.71 -16.01
CA ASP A 96 1.91 -6.24 -16.74
C ASP A 96 0.74 -5.25 -16.73
N TYR A 97 0.48 -4.61 -15.60
CA TYR A 97 -0.50 -3.54 -15.50
C TYR A 97 -0.19 -2.39 -16.48
N ALA A 98 1.04 -1.91 -16.49
CA ALA A 98 1.45 -0.84 -17.39
C ALA A 98 1.32 -1.23 -18.87
N TYR A 99 1.69 -2.45 -19.20
CA TYR A 99 1.58 -2.98 -20.57
C TYR A 99 0.09 -3.10 -21.00
N GLU A 100 -0.74 -3.70 -20.18
CA GLU A 100 -2.15 -3.91 -20.48
C GLU A 100 -2.93 -2.59 -20.62
N ASN A 101 -2.48 -1.55 -19.92
CA ASN A 101 -3.12 -0.23 -19.95
C ASN A 101 -2.39 0.76 -20.87
N ASN A 102 -1.42 0.32 -21.67
CA ASN A 102 -0.66 1.13 -22.63
C ASN A 102 -0.04 2.38 -22.00
N ILE A 103 0.56 2.24 -20.80
CA ILE A 103 1.12 3.35 -20.06
C ILE A 103 2.58 3.57 -20.48
N ASN A 104 2.89 4.80 -20.91
CA ASN A 104 4.25 5.20 -21.24
C ASN A 104 5.13 5.14 -19.97
N PRO A 105 6.41 4.66 -20.08
CA PRO A 105 7.30 4.56 -18.92
C PRO A 105 7.52 5.87 -18.14
N LYS A 106 7.35 7.01 -18.78
CA LYS A 106 7.48 8.34 -18.15
C LYS A 106 6.16 8.88 -17.59
N ALA A 107 5.04 8.25 -17.92
CA ALA A 107 3.73 8.67 -17.46
C ALA A 107 3.41 8.07 -16.09
N LYS A 108 2.59 8.77 -15.32
CA LYS A 108 2.07 8.24 -14.05
C LYS A 108 1.28 6.96 -14.31
N LEU A 109 1.58 5.92 -13.53
CA LEU A 109 0.83 4.66 -13.58
C LEU A 109 -0.63 4.85 -13.17
N PHE A 110 -0.88 5.75 -12.22
CA PHE A 110 -2.19 5.97 -11.62
C PHE A 110 -2.54 7.47 -11.62
N PRO A 111 -3.03 8.02 -12.75
CA PRO A 111 -3.36 9.46 -12.83
C PRO A 111 -4.71 9.76 -12.17
N ILE A 112 -4.83 9.47 -10.89
CA ILE A 112 -6.00 9.71 -10.05
C ILE A 112 -5.59 10.43 -8.77
N THR A 113 -6.57 10.98 -8.07
CA THR A 113 -6.33 11.66 -6.80
C THR A 113 -6.41 10.70 -5.62
N GLU A 114 -5.75 11.05 -4.54
CA GLU A 114 -5.89 10.35 -3.27
C GLU A 114 -7.36 10.32 -2.80
N ARG A 115 -8.08 11.40 -3.01
CA ARG A 115 -9.50 11.51 -2.68
C ARG A 115 -10.34 10.46 -3.42
N ALA A 116 -10.04 10.19 -4.69
CA ALA A 116 -10.73 9.16 -5.47
C ALA A 116 -10.48 7.77 -4.89
N VAL A 117 -9.26 7.49 -4.48
CA VAL A 117 -8.91 6.21 -3.81
C VAL A 117 -9.68 6.06 -2.51
N LEU A 118 -9.67 7.09 -1.66
CA LEU A 118 -10.37 7.11 -0.37
C LEU A 118 -11.87 6.87 -0.55
N LYS A 119 -12.49 7.56 -1.50
CA LYS A 119 -13.93 7.46 -1.76
C LYS A 119 -14.31 6.03 -2.18
N HIS A 120 -13.57 5.43 -3.09
CA HIS A 120 -13.86 4.08 -3.55
C HIS A 120 -13.59 3.03 -2.47
N LEU A 121 -12.52 3.19 -1.71
CA LEU A 121 -12.22 2.33 -0.57
C LEU A 121 -13.34 2.39 0.47
N LYS A 122 -13.82 3.60 0.80
CA LYS A 122 -14.89 3.77 1.78
C LYS A 122 -16.18 3.05 1.36
N VAL A 123 -16.64 3.23 0.14
CA VAL A 123 -17.87 2.56 -0.32
C VAL A 123 -17.69 1.05 -0.39
N THR A 124 -16.51 0.57 -0.76
CA THR A 124 -16.20 -0.87 -0.76
C THR A 124 -16.25 -1.44 0.65
N CYS A 125 -15.65 -0.77 1.62
CA CYS A 125 -15.69 -1.19 3.03
C CYS A 125 -17.09 -1.12 3.61
N ASP A 126 -17.88 -0.09 3.30
CA ASP A 126 -19.28 0.02 3.71
C ASP A 126 -20.10 -1.17 3.18
N TYR A 127 -19.92 -1.51 1.91
CA TYR A 127 -20.56 -2.68 1.30
C TYR A 127 -20.18 -3.99 2.01
N LEU A 128 -18.93 -4.14 2.41
CA LEU A 128 -18.44 -5.34 3.10
C LEU A 128 -18.72 -5.35 4.61
N GLY A 129 -19.28 -4.27 5.15
CA GLY A 129 -19.53 -4.15 6.60
C GLY A 129 -18.25 -3.96 7.42
N LEU A 130 -17.20 -3.40 6.83
CA LEU A 130 -15.90 -3.20 7.47
C LEU A 130 -15.77 -1.76 7.97
N GLU A 131 -15.30 -1.58 9.20
CA GLU A 131 -15.06 -0.28 9.81
C GLU A 131 -13.60 -0.06 10.17
N GLY A 132 -13.20 1.20 10.28
CA GLY A 132 -11.87 1.59 10.74
C GLY A 132 -10.76 1.35 9.70
N ILE A 133 -11.09 1.22 8.42
CA ILE A 133 -10.15 0.99 7.34
C ILE A 133 -10.01 2.26 6.51
N GLY A 134 -8.77 2.70 6.31
CA GLY A 134 -8.40 3.80 5.43
C GLY A 134 -7.19 3.43 4.59
N THR A 135 -6.66 4.38 3.83
CA THR A 135 -5.47 4.13 2.98
C THR A 135 -4.26 3.70 3.82
N HIS A 136 -4.07 4.27 5.01
CA HIS A 136 -2.98 3.86 5.91
C HIS A 136 -3.09 2.42 6.41
N SER A 137 -4.27 1.80 6.37
CA SER A 137 -4.45 0.42 6.83
C SER A 137 -3.62 -0.59 6.04
N PHE A 138 -3.45 -0.36 4.73
CA PHE A 138 -2.64 -1.23 3.85
C PHE A 138 -1.15 -1.09 4.14
N ARG A 139 -0.68 0.13 4.38
CA ARG A 139 0.72 0.39 4.75
C ARG A 139 1.04 -0.16 6.14
N LYS A 140 0.11 -0.04 7.10
CA LYS A 140 0.24 -0.65 8.43
C LYS A 140 0.29 -2.17 8.34
N ALA A 141 -0.50 -2.78 7.44
CA ALA A 141 -0.44 -4.22 7.18
C ALA A 141 0.93 -4.63 6.64
N PHE A 142 1.50 -3.87 5.70
CA PHE A 142 2.87 -4.10 5.23
C PHE A 142 3.86 -4.08 6.40
N ALA A 143 3.80 -3.06 7.23
CA ALA A 143 4.69 -2.91 8.39
C ALA A 143 4.55 -4.09 9.37
N THR A 144 3.32 -4.49 9.67
CA THR A 144 3.03 -5.62 10.55
C THR A 144 3.53 -6.94 9.97
N ASN A 145 3.30 -7.17 8.67
CA ASN A 145 3.79 -8.37 7.98
C ASN A 145 5.32 -8.44 7.97
N MET A 146 5.99 -7.31 7.72
CA MET A 146 7.45 -7.24 7.76
C MET A 146 7.98 -7.50 9.17
N TYR A 147 7.32 -6.97 10.19
CA TYR A 147 7.68 -7.19 11.58
C TYR A 147 7.58 -8.68 11.95
N VAL A 148 6.45 -9.30 11.67
CA VAL A 148 6.20 -10.72 11.97
C VAL A 148 7.13 -11.63 11.16
N ASN A 149 7.27 -11.39 9.87
CA ASN A 149 8.05 -12.24 8.96
C ASN A 149 9.57 -12.11 9.14
N ASN A 150 10.04 -11.09 9.87
CA ASN A 150 11.45 -10.85 10.13
C ASN A 150 11.78 -10.98 11.63
N HIS A 151 11.20 -11.97 12.28
CA HIS A 151 11.47 -12.32 13.69
C HIS A 151 11.25 -11.17 14.67
N TYR A 152 10.18 -10.39 14.44
CA TYR A 152 9.81 -9.26 15.31
C TYR A 152 10.91 -8.17 15.37
N ASN A 153 11.62 -7.97 14.27
CA ASN A 153 12.68 -6.96 14.17
C ASN A 153 12.08 -5.58 13.91
N ILE A 154 11.83 -4.83 14.98
CA ILE A 154 11.24 -3.49 14.90
C ILE A 154 12.18 -2.47 14.24
N GLU A 155 13.48 -2.61 14.41
CA GLU A 155 14.46 -1.70 13.79
C GLU A 155 14.46 -1.83 12.25
N LEU A 156 14.34 -3.04 11.75
CA LEU A 156 14.18 -3.27 10.30
C LEU A 156 12.96 -2.53 9.76
N VAL A 157 11.83 -2.65 10.44
CA VAL A 157 10.59 -1.97 10.03
C VAL A 157 10.74 -0.45 10.10
N ARG A 158 11.38 0.06 11.15
CA ARG A 158 11.68 1.48 11.29
C ARG A 158 12.46 2.01 10.08
N VAL A 159 13.52 1.31 9.71
CA VAL A 159 14.37 1.69 8.56
C VAL A 159 13.57 1.64 7.26
N LEU A 160 12.80 0.56 7.03
CA LEU A 160 11.99 0.40 5.83
C LEU A 160 10.94 1.50 5.67
N LEU A 161 10.33 1.95 6.76
CA LEU A 161 9.35 3.04 6.76
C LEU A 161 9.97 4.42 6.90
N GLN A 162 11.29 4.50 7.15
CA GLN A 162 12.02 5.74 7.41
C GLN A 162 11.47 6.55 8.60
N HIS A 163 10.99 5.84 9.63
CA HIS A 163 10.57 6.47 10.88
C HIS A 163 11.77 6.99 11.68
N SER A 164 11.57 8.11 12.36
CA SER A 164 12.64 8.76 13.13
C SER A 164 13.05 7.99 14.37
N SER A 165 12.16 7.16 14.94
CA SER A 165 12.43 6.37 16.13
C SER A 165 11.63 5.07 16.14
N VAL A 166 12.12 4.11 16.94
CA VAL A 166 11.42 2.84 17.20
C VAL A 166 10.04 3.10 17.83
N THR A 167 9.91 4.08 18.69
CA THR A 167 8.63 4.46 19.33
C THR A 167 7.58 4.83 18.29
N VAL A 168 7.94 5.59 17.24
CA VAL A 168 7.04 5.94 16.14
C VAL A 168 6.56 4.67 15.42
N THR A 169 7.47 3.76 15.11
CA THR A 169 7.14 2.49 14.45
C THR A 169 6.23 1.62 15.31
N GLN A 170 6.51 1.51 16.61
CA GLN A 170 5.68 0.76 17.56
C GLN A 170 4.24 1.27 17.59
N ARG A 171 4.07 2.59 17.68
CA ARG A 171 2.74 3.20 17.63
C ARG A 171 2.04 2.95 16.31
N TYR A 172 2.79 2.97 15.22
CA TYR A 172 2.27 2.79 13.88
C TYR A 172 1.68 1.39 13.67
N ILE A 173 2.39 0.34 14.10
CA ILE A 173 1.92 -1.04 13.99
C ILE A 173 1.05 -1.49 15.16
N GLY A 174 0.88 -0.64 16.19
CA GLY A 174 -0.01 -0.91 17.32
C GLY A 174 0.53 -1.87 18.36
N ILE A 175 1.86 -2.02 18.45
CA ILE A 175 2.50 -2.84 19.48
C ILE A 175 2.54 -2.06 20.80
N GLY A 176 1.99 -2.67 21.85
CA GLY A 176 2.08 -2.14 23.20
C GLY A 176 3.44 -2.42 23.86
N SER A 177 3.81 -1.60 24.85
CA SER A 177 5.08 -1.75 25.57
C SER A 177 5.26 -3.13 26.22
N ARG A 178 4.16 -3.81 26.57
CA ARG A 178 4.18 -5.14 27.19
C ARG A 178 4.60 -6.27 26.24
N GLU A 179 4.37 -6.08 24.93
CA GLU A 179 4.71 -7.10 23.92
C GLU A 179 6.19 -7.09 23.54
N LEU A 180 6.90 -6.04 23.94
CA LEU A 180 8.32 -5.87 23.66
C LEU A 180 9.23 -6.42 24.74
N GLU A 181 8.66 -6.70 25.92
CA GLU A 181 9.41 -7.22 27.07
C GLU A 181 9.47 -8.76 27.09
N THR A 182 8.84 -9.42 26.15
CA THR A 182 8.89 -10.86 25.94
C THR A 182 9.75 -11.23 24.76
#